data_97ee08047b43d90fd382124b8dd652f2
#
_entry.id   97ee08047b43d90fd382124b8dd652f2
#
_cell.length_a   1.000
_cell.length_b   1.000
_cell.length_c   1.000
_cell.angle_alpha   90.00
_cell.angle_beta   90.00
_cell.angle_gamma   90.00
#
_symmetry.space_group_name_H-M   'P 1'
#
loop_
_entity.id
_entity.type
_entity.pdbx_description
1 polymer ?
#
loop_
_entity_poly.entity_id
_entity_poly.type
_entity_poly.pdbx_seq_one_letter_code
_entity_poly.pdbx_strand_id
1 'polypeptide(L)' 'MTKSKQVFCNVCGIPLEINQVVSKKDYVFIQKKWGYFSEKDGEVHTIRLCEHCYDQWVRSFKVPVTIREQTELL' A
#
# COMPACT_ATOMS: atom_id res chain seq x y z
N MET A 1 24.06 -10.22 -0.19
CA MET A 1 23.60 -10.10 0.05
C MET A 1 22.53 -9.98 -0.09
N THR A 2 21.94 -10.14 -0.15
CA THR A 2 21.04 -10.12 -0.33
C THR A 2 20.17 -10.05 0.45
N LYS A 3 19.71 -9.70 0.81
CA LYS A 3 19.02 -9.53 1.60
C LYS A 3 17.79 -9.37 1.36
N SER A 4 16.99 -9.82 1.72
CA SER A 4 15.78 -9.65 1.44
C SER A 4 15.32 -8.49 2.06
N LYS A 5 14.59 -7.65 1.47
CA LYS A 5 14.16 -6.59 2.04
C LYS A 5 12.89 -6.86 2.65
N GLN A 6 12.59 -6.63 3.78
CA GLN A 6 11.38 -6.82 4.40
C GLN A 6 10.59 -5.60 4.32
N VAL A 7 9.33 -5.63 4.01
CA VAL A 7 8.49 -4.47 3.95
C VAL A 7 7.47 -4.57 5.05
N PHE A 8 7.07 -3.48 5.62
CA PHE A 8 6.15 -3.47 6.72
C PHE A 8 5.02 -2.50 6.50
N CYS A 9 3.93 -2.69 7.18
CA CYS A 9 2.79 -1.80 7.07
C CYS A 9 3.20 -0.48 7.71
N ASN A 10 2.94 0.60 7.05
CA ASN A 10 3.33 1.90 7.57
C ASN A 10 2.48 2.34 8.75
N VAL A 11 1.36 1.72 8.96
CA VAL A 11 0.51 2.10 10.06
C VAL A 11 0.71 1.23 11.29
N CYS A 12 0.63 -0.05 11.16
CA CYS A 12 0.74 -0.92 12.33
C CYS A 12 2.07 -1.65 12.45
N GLY A 13 2.85 -1.61 11.41
CA GLY A 13 4.17 -2.20 11.53
C GLY A 13 4.31 -3.67 11.32
N ILE A 14 3.27 -4.38 10.95
CA ILE A 14 3.44 -5.80 10.76
C ILE A 14 4.15 -6.08 9.45
N PRO A 15 4.81 -7.18 9.34
CA PRO A 15 5.50 -7.50 8.10
C PRO A 15 4.52 -7.84 7.02
N LEU A 16 4.73 -7.34 5.86
CA LEU A 16 3.83 -7.56 4.75
C LEU A 16 4.31 -8.61 3.80
N GLU A 17 5.61 -8.81 3.66
CA GLU A 17 6.06 -9.76 2.76
C GLU A 17 6.93 -10.69 3.42
N ILE A 18 6.70 -11.92 3.44
CA ILE A 18 7.55 -12.84 4.05
C ILE A 18 8.15 -13.56 3.01
N ASN A 19 9.28 -13.57 2.85
CA ASN A 19 9.85 -14.22 1.81
C ASN A 19 9.61 -15.60 1.69
N GLN A 20 8.86 -16.21 2.28
CA GLN A 20 8.67 -17.50 2.16
C GLN A 20 7.71 -17.76 1.22
N VAL A 21 7.51 -18.49 0.64
CA VAL A 21 6.68 -18.75 -0.29
C VAL A 21 5.40 -18.95 0.09
N VAL A 22 5.09 -19.19 1.06
CA VAL A 22 3.94 -19.50 1.37
C VAL A 22 2.92 -18.62 1.41
N SER A 23 2.62 -17.89 2.14
CA SER A 23 1.55 -17.17 2.16
C SER A 23 1.72 -15.90 1.73
N LYS A 24 1.04 -15.38 0.87
CA LYS A 24 1.19 -14.16 0.52
C LYS A 24 0.02 -13.45 0.89
N LYS A 25 -0.02 -12.47 1.67
CA LYS A 25 -1.10 -11.68 1.98
C LYS A 25 -1.10 -10.51 1.15
N ASP A 26 -2.19 -10.04 0.69
CA ASP A 26 -2.29 -8.87 -0.15
C ASP A 26 -2.08 -7.66 0.68
N TYR A 27 -1.58 -6.61 0.11
CA TYR A 27 -1.45 -5.38 0.83
C TYR A 27 -1.49 -4.22 -0.15
N VAL A 28 -1.66 -3.02 0.34
CA VAL A 28 -1.80 -1.86 -0.50
C VAL A 28 -0.44 -1.20 -0.70
N PHE A 29 -0.14 -0.87 -1.90
CA PHE A 29 1.11 -0.21 -2.20
C PHE A 29 0.77 1.08 -2.92
N ILE A 30 1.15 2.20 -2.36
CA ILE A 30 0.87 3.49 -2.97
C ILE A 30 2.17 4.23 -3.11
N GLN A 31 2.40 4.80 -4.24
CA GLN A 31 3.58 5.55 -4.45
C GLN A 31 3.22 6.83 -5.14
N LYS A 32 3.65 7.94 -4.62
CA LYS A 32 3.30 9.22 -5.22
C LYS A 32 4.58 10.01 -5.46
N LYS A 33 4.75 10.47 -6.68
CA LYS A 33 5.87 11.28 -7.04
C LYS A 33 5.36 12.67 -7.05
N TRP A 34 5.78 13.52 -6.17
CA TRP A 34 5.28 14.88 -6.09
C TRP A 34 5.89 15.73 -7.17
N GLY A 35 5.09 16.54 -7.78
CA GLY A 35 5.54 17.27 -8.94
C GLY A 35 5.79 18.71 -8.67
N TYR A 36 5.98 19.41 -9.77
CA TYR A 36 6.39 20.74 -9.76
C TYR A 36 5.57 21.68 -8.96
N PHE A 37 4.27 21.51 -8.91
CA PHE A 37 3.45 22.43 -8.18
C PHE A 37 3.25 22.04 -6.72
N SER A 38 3.89 21.00 -6.28
CA SER A 38 3.74 20.58 -4.92
C SER A 38 4.85 21.16 -4.10
N GLU A 39 4.61 21.35 -2.83
CA GLU A 39 5.66 21.80 -1.99
C GLU A 39 6.67 20.72 -1.75
N LYS A 40 6.37 19.50 -2.14
CA LYS A 40 7.29 18.41 -1.98
C LYS A 40 7.90 18.00 -3.29
N ASP A 41 8.02 18.95 -4.20
CA ASP A 41 8.57 18.67 -5.49
C ASP A 41 9.86 17.90 -5.35
N GLY A 42 10.00 16.84 -6.06
CA GLY A 42 11.19 16.04 -6.03
C GLY A 42 11.14 14.88 -5.07
N GLU A 43 10.11 14.78 -4.27
CA GLU A 43 10.03 13.68 -3.35
C GLU A 43 9.11 12.60 -3.85
N VAL A 44 9.42 11.38 -3.51
CA VAL A 44 8.58 10.27 -3.88
C VAL A 44 8.19 9.62 -2.57
N HIS A 45 6.91 9.53 -2.30
CA HIS A 45 6.45 8.95 -1.06
C HIS A 45 5.84 7.59 -1.33
N THR A 46 6.21 6.62 -0.55
CA THR A 46 5.72 5.27 -0.71
C THR A 46 5.03 4.85 0.57
N ILE A 47 3.86 4.29 0.44
CA ILE A 47 3.12 3.85 1.58
C ILE A 47 2.67 2.44 1.37
N ARG A 48 2.81 1.60 2.37
CA ARG A 48 2.32 0.24 2.28
C ARG A 48 1.44 0.02 3.47
N LEU A 49 0.28 -0.56 3.25
CA LEU A 49 -0.66 -0.81 4.31
C LEU A 49 -1.18 -2.22 4.25
N CYS A 50 -1.36 -2.84 5.38
CA CYS A 50 -1.97 -4.16 5.36
C CYS A 50 -3.45 -3.94 5.13
N GLU A 51 -4.15 -4.99 4.79
CA GLU A 51 -5.55 -4.86 4.42
C GLU A 51 -6.37 -4.31 5.58
N HIS A 52 -6.07 -4.73 6.78
CA HIS A 52 -6.81 -4.26 7.94
C HIS A 52 -6.63 -2.74 8.10
N CYS A 53 -5.44 -2.24 7.96
CA CYS A 53 -5.22 -0.81 8.11
C CYS A 53 -5.84 -0.04 6.97
N TYR A 54 -5.86 -0.64 5.80
CA TYR A 54 -6.47 0.01 4.67
C TYR A 54 -7.96 0.17 4.95
N ASP A 55 -8.60 -0.87 5.44
CA ASP A 55 -10.02 -0.80 5.69
C ASP A 55 -10.34 0.26 6.73
N GLN A 56 -9.51 0.40 7.73
CA GLN A 56 -9.78 1.41 8.70
C GLN A 56 -9.54 2.78 8.16
N TRP A 57 -8.57 2.94 7.34
CA TRP A 57 -8.25 4.23 6.77
C TRP A 57 -9.36 4.73 5.89
N VAL A 58 -9.84 3.90 4.98
CA VAL A 58 -10.84 4.37 4.05
C VAL A 58 -12.17 4.64 4.72
N ARG A 59 -12.39 4.09 5.90
CA ARG A 59 -13.63 4.37 6.56
C ARG A 59 -13.70 5.78 7.01
N SER A 60 -12.60 6.47 7.13
CA SER A 60 -12.63 7.83 7.56
C SER A 60 -12.74 8.80 6.42
N PHE A 61 -12.84 8.31 5.19
CA PHE A 61 -12.91 9.21 4.05
C PHE A 61 -14.28 9.84 3.97
N LYS A 62 -14.31 11.11 3.66
CA LYS A 62 -15.58 11.74 3.49
C LYS A 62 -16.21 11.30 2.20
N VAL A 63 -15.43 11.08 1.20
CA VAL A 63 -15.93 10.59 -0.07
C VAL A 63 -15.44 9.17 -0.17
N PRO A 64 -16.29 8.19 -0.18
CA PRO A 64 -15.86 6.79 -0.14
C PRO A 64 -15.07 6.41 -1.38
N VAL A 65 -14.28 5.39 -1.24
CA VAL A 65 -13.47 4.94 -2.38
C VAL A 65 -14.38 4.35 -3.40
N THR A 66 -14.00 4.43 -4.62
CA THR A 66 -14.76 3.86 -5.70
C THR A 66 -14.37 2.42 -5.86
N ILE A 67 -15.32 1.52 -5.83
CA ILE A 67 -15.04 0.13 -5.96
C ILE A 67 -15.62 -0.37 -7.25
N ARG A 68 -14.81 -1.05 -8.05
CA ARG A 68 -15.28 -1.59 -9.25
C ARG A 68 -14.93 -3.02 -9.28
N GLU A 69 -15.80 -3.90 -9.52
CA GLU A 69 -15.49 -5.27 -9.56
C GLU A 69 -15.08 -5.69 -10.91
N GLN A 70 -14.02 -6.43 -11.06
CA GLN A 70 -13.58 -6.87 -12.29
C GLN A 70 -14.04 -8.22 -12.51
N THR A 71 -14.96 -8.44 -13.32
CA THR A 71 -15.38 -9.73 -13.53
C THR A 71 -14.75 -10.38 -14.61
N GLU A 72 -13.87 -10.02 -15.20
CA GLU A 72 -13.30 -10.63 -16.22
C GLU A 72 -12.72 -11.73 -16.11
N LEU A 73 -12.70 -12.45 -16.62
CA LEU A 73 -12.18 -13.51 -16.43
C LEU A 73 -11.43 -13.87 -17.23
N LEU A 74 -10.99 -14.02 -17.66
CA LEU A 74 -10.28 -14.34 -18.46
C LEU A 74 -9.97 -14.86 -18.68
#